data_ca439a26d6f652b6b3aed41acb00a63e
#
_entry.id   ca439a26d6f652b6b3aed41acb00a63e
#
_cell.length_a   1.000
_cell.length_b   1.000
_cell.length_c   1.000
_cell.angle_alpha   90.00
_cell.angle_beta   90.00
_cell.angle_gamma   90.00
#
_symmetry.space_group_name_H-M   'P 1'
#
loop_
_entity.id
_entity.type
_entity.pdbx_description
1 polymer ?
#
loop_
_entity_poly.entity_id
_entity_poly.type
_entity_poly.pdbx_seq_one_letter_code
_entity_poly.pdbx_strand_id
1 'polypeptide(L)'
;MKEFRTELWTAKLPDDWVGEEDEDGVLLYNPDGPGELQVTVSEKEDGLVDEEDLEYFAEELVEDGIESRIVRVGEFQGLLFEYDEEDAYWREWYLAYDELFFYVTYNCDLADRHAEDPVVQDILKSISFH
;
A
#
# COMPACT_ATOMS: atom_id res chain seq x y z
N MET A 1 6.98 17.28 -8.63
CA MET A 1 6.99 16.08 -7.79
C MET A 1 8.40 15.73 -7.36
N LYS A 2 8.54 15.19 -6.19
CA LYS A 2 9.86 14.79 -5.66
C LYS A 2 9.96 13.28 -5.59
N GLU A 3 11.19 12.76 -5.60
CA GLU A 3 11.41 11.33 -5.46
C GLU A 3 11.65 10.97 -4.00
N PHE A 4 11.05 9.87 -3.58
CA PHE A 4 11.36 9.21 -2.32
C PHE A 4 12.02 7.87 -2.65
N ARG A 5 13.27 7.72 -2.23
CA ARG A 5 14.08 6.55 -2.61
C ARG A 5 14.41 5.68 -1.40
N THR A 6 14.16 4.38 -1.55
CA THR A 6 14.61 3.38 -0.59
C THR A 6 15.68 2.51 -1.24
N GLU A 7 16.16 1.53 -0.52
CA GLU A 7 17.14 0.58 -1.04
C GLU A 7 16.60 -0.24 -2.23
N LEU A 8 15.32 -0.60 -2.18
CA LEU A 8 14.70 -1.49 -3.17
C LEU A 8 13.84 -0.79 -4.21
N TRP A 9 13.29 0.37 -3.87
CA TRP A 9 12.32 1.03 -4.74
C TRP A 9 12.33 2.55 -4.58
N THR A 10 11.77 3.21 -5.57
CA THR A 10 11.60 4.66 -5.59
C THR A 10 10.16 4.99 -5.93
N ALA A 11 9.58 5.97 -5.26
CA ALA A 11 8.26 6.50 -5.56
C ALA A 11 8.33 8.00 -5.84
N LYS A 12 7.34 8.50 -6.56
CA LYS A 12 7.20 9.95 -6.82
C LYS A 12 6.10 10.49 -5.91
N LEU A 13 6.44 11.50 -5.13
CA LEU A 13 5.53 12.13 -4.19
C LEU A 13 5.20 13.55 -4.63
N PRO A 14 3.97 14.03 -4.39
CA PRO A 14 3.70 15.46 -4.49
C PRO A 14 4.65 16.24 -3.57
N ASP A 15 4.92 17.49 -3.90
CA ASP A 15 5.90 18.30 -3.16
C ASP A 15 5.51 18.51 -1.70
N ASP A 16 4.22 18.47 -1.38
CA ASP A 16 3.70 18.64 -0.03
C ASP A 16 3.63 17.35 0.79
N TRP A 17 4.03 16.21 0.22
CA TRP A 17 4.11 14.94 0.93
C TRP A 17 5.50 14.70 1.49
N VAL A 18 5.55 13.97 2.60
CA VAL A 18 6.77 13.61 3.33
C VAL A 18 6.88 12.10 3.39
N GLY A 19 8.10 11.58 3.26
CA GLY A 19 8.40 10.17 3.44
C GLY A 19 9.34 9.97 4.62
N GLU A 20 9.07 8.95 5.42
CA GLU A 20 9.91 8.55 6.54
C GLU A 20 10.14 7.05 6.48
N GLU A 21 11.38 6.63 6.59
CA GLU A 21 11.75 5.21 6.56
C GLU A 21 12.30 4.80 7.92
N ASP A 22 11.82 3.66 8.43
CA ASP A 22 12.34 3.05 9.65
C ASP A 22 12.49 1.53 9.46
N GLU A 23 12.79 0.80 10.54
CA GLU A 23 12.99 -0.65 10.47
C GLU A 23 11.74 -1.41 10.07
N ASP A 24 10.56 -0.87 10.35
CA ASP A 24 9.28 -1.52 10.10
C ASP A 24 8.71 -1.21 8.71
N GLY A 25 9.26 -0.24 8.00
CA GLY A 25 8.79 0.14 6.69
C GLY A 25 8.86 1.62 6.41
N VAL A 26 8.00 2.08 5.51
CA VAL A 26 7.97 3.46 5.03
C VAL A 26 6.61 4.08 5.34
N LEU A 27 6.62 5.30 5.84
CA LEU A 27 5.42 6.10 6.06
C LEU A 27 5.43 7.28 5.09
N LEU A 28 4.35 7.43 4.32
CA LEU A 28 4.18 8.52 3.35
C LEU A 28 2.92 9.29 3.70
N TYR A 29 3.02 10.60 3.83
CA TYR A 29 1.86 11.40 4.23
C TYR A 29 2.04 12.87 3.87
N ASN A 30 0.92 13.58 3.78
CA ASN A 30 0.89 15.02 3.71
C ASN A 30 0.65 15.54 5.12
N PRO A 31 1.57 16.33 5.72
CA PRO A 31 1.38 16.83 7.10
C PRO A 31 0.06 17.58 7.33
N ASP A 32 -0.49 18.19 6.27
CA ASP A 32 -1.77 18.90 6.33
C ASP A 32 -2.94 18.05 5.82
N GLY A 33 -2.68 16.79 5.46
CA GLY A 33 -3.68 15.90 4.89
C GLY A 33 -4.33 14.98 5.92
N PRO A 34 -5.42 14.30 5.54
CA PRO A 34 -6.20 13.49 6.49
C PRO A 34 -5.63 12.12 6.80
N GLY A 35 -4.76 11.55 5.97
CA GLY A 35 -4.40 10.15 6.09
C GLY A 35 -2.93 9.85 6.04
N GLU A 36 -2.63 8.56 6.19
CA GLU A 36 -1.27 8.03 6.18
C GLU A 36 -1.21 6.78 5.32
N LEU A 37 -0.15 6.69 4.50
CA LEU A 37 0.13 5.55 3.64
C LEU A 37 1.37 4.83 4.18
N GLN A 38 1.26 3.54 4.48
CA GLN A 38 2.38 2.74 4.97
C GLN A 38 2.73 1.66 3.96
N VAL A 39 4.02 1.47 3.71
CA VAL A 39 4.52 0.47 2.77
C VAL A 39 5.53 -0.43 3.47
N THR A 40 5.26 -1.72 3.46
CA THR A 40 6.15 -2.73 4.00
C THR A 40 6.49 -3.73 2.89
N VAL A 41 7.77 -4.07 2.75
CA VAL A 41 8.25 -4.96 1.69
C VAL A 41 8.86 -6.21 2.30
N SER A 42 8.49 -7.36 1.75
CA SER A 42 9.08 -8.64 2.12
C SER A 42 9.52 -9.38 0.85
N GLU A 43 10.56 -10.17 0.95
CA GLU A 43 11.04 -10.98 -0.15
C GLU A 43 10.76 -12.45 0.14
N LYS A 44 10.19 -13.16 -0.85
CA LYS A 44 9.97 -14.59 -0.74
C LYS A 44 11.28 -15.31 -1.08
N GLU A 45 11.69 -16.25 -0.23
CA GLU A 45 12.97 -16.97 -0.42
C GLU A 45 12.94 -17.93 -1.60
N ASP A 46 11.80 -18.54 -1.90
CA ASP A 46 11.66 -19.59 -2.90
C ASP A 46 10.63 -19.23 -3.97
N GLY A 47 11.07 -18.53 -5.00
CA GLY A 47 10.25 -18.29 -6.18
C GLY A 47 9.42 -17.01 -6.14
N LEU A 48 8.40 -16.97 -6.97
CA LEU A 48 7.56 -15.79 -7.14
C LEU A 48 6.47 -15.73 -6.08
N VAL A 49 6.07 -14.51 -5.73
CA VAL A 49 4.89 -14.30 -4.89
C VAL A 49 3.67 -14.50 -5.77
N ASP A 50 2.82 -15.46 -5.42
CA ASP A 50 1.63 -15.79 -6.20
C ASP A 50 0.33 -15.45 -5.47
N GLU A 51 -0.80 -15.72 -6.11
CA GLU A 51 -2.12 -15.42 -5.56
C GLU A 51 -2.38 -16.15 -4.23
N GLU A 52 -1.91 -17.37 -4.11
CA GLU A 52 -2.07 -18.13 -2.87
C GLU A 52 -1.32 -17.49 -1.71
N ASP A 53 -0.11 -16.95 -1.99
CA ASP A 53 0.66 -16.23 -0.98
C ASP A 53 -0.11 -15.00 -0.50
N LEU A 54 -0.70 -14.24 -1.41
CA LEU A 54 -1.47 -13.05 -1.08
C LEU A 54 -2.70 -13.39 -0.25
N GLU A 55 -3.41 -14.44 -0.59
CA GLU A 55 -4.56 -14.90 0.17
C GLU A 55 -4.16 -15.35 1.58
N TYR A 56 -3.04 -16.01 1.70
CA TYR A 56 -2.50 -16.42 2.99
C TYR A 56 -2.22 -15.22 3.90
N PHE A 57 -1.56 -14.20 3.35
CA PHE A 57 -1.25 -13.00 4.12
C PHE A 57 -2.51 -12.21 4.50
N ALA A 58 -3.55 -12.27 3.68
CA ALA A 58 -4.81 -11.57 3.91
C ALA A 58 -5.85 -12.41 4.68
N GLU A 59 -5.47 -13.55 5.21
CA GLU A 59 -6.38 -14.54 5.82
C GLU A 59 -7.31 -13.93 6.87
N GLU A 60 -6.80 -13.06 7.73
CA GLU A 60 -7.62 -12.42 8.78
C GLU A 60 -8.76 -11.58 8.20
N LEU A 61 -8.48 -10.85 7.14
CA LEU A 61 -9.50 -10.01 6.49
C LEU A 61 -10.56 -10.87 5.82
N VAL A 62 -10.14 -11.97 5.19
CA VAL A 62 -11.06 -12.91 4.55
C VAL A 62 -11.96 -13.58 5.60
N GLU A 63 -11.40 -13.98 6.72
CA GLU A 63 -12.16 -14.58 7.83
C GLU A 63 -13.15 -13.58 8.44
N ASP A 64 -12.80 -12.30 8.46
CA ASP A 64 -13.68 -11.25 8.94
C ASP A 64 -14.80 -10.89 7.94
N GLY A 65 -14.83 -11.54 6.79
CA GLY A 65 -15.85 -11.32 5.78
C GLY A 65 -15.65 -10.09 4.91
N ILE A 66 -14.45 -9.51 4.91
CA ILE A 66 -14.14 -8.35 4.10
C ILE A 66 -13.87 -8.80 2.66
N GLU A 67 -14.59 -8.21 1.71
CA GLU A 67 -14.44 -8.54 0.31
C GLU A 67 -13.21 -7.86 -0.29
N SER A 68 -12.54 -8.56 -1.21
CA SER A 68 -11.40 -8.02 -1.94
C SER A 68 -11.72 -7.84 -3.40
N ARG A 69 -10.93 -6.98 -4.05
CA ARG A 69 -10.91 -6.83 -5.50
C ARG A 69 -9.52 -7.18 -6.00
N ILE A 70 -9.46 -7.78 -7.17
CA ILE A 70 -8.19 -7.96 -7.87
C ILE A 70 -7.83 -6.61 -8.49
N VAL A 71 -6.62 -6.15 -8.24
CA VAL A 71 -6.15 -4.85 -8.74
C VAL A 71 -4.82 -4.98 -9.44
N ARG A 72 -4.58 -4.05 -10.36
CA ARG A 72 -3.29 -3.88 -10.98
C ARG A 72 -2.89 -2.42 -10.82
N VAL A 73 -1.76 -2.18 -10.17
CA VAL A 73 -1.29 -0.84 -9.84
C VAL A 73 0.16 -0.72 -10.31
N GLY A 74 0.36 0.00 -11.44
CA GLY A 74 1.69 0.06 -12.05
C GLY A 74 2.17 -1.33 -12.44
N GLU A 75 3.28 -1.76 -11.89
CA GLU A 75 3.86 -3.09 -12.14
C GLU A 75 3.37 -4.15 -11.17
N PHE A 76 2.59 -3.76 -10.15
CA PHE A 76 2.06 -4.68 -9.14
C PHE A 76 0.74 -5.30 -9.56
N GLN A 77 0.51 -6.50 -9.08
CA GLN A 77 -0.77 -7.18 -9.19
C GLN A 77 -1.12 -7.77 -7.83
N GLY A 78 -2.37 -7.69 -7.43
CA GLY A 78 -2.76 -8.24 -6.15
C GLY A 78 -4.19 -7.96 -5.75
N LEU A 79 -4.39 -7.84 -4.44
CA LEU A 79 -5.71 -7.70 -3.82
C LEU A 79 -5.81 -6.37 -3.08
N LEU A 80 -6.97 -5.75 -3.17
CA LEU A 80 -7.31 -4.54 -2.40
C LEU A 80 -8.52 -4.83 -1.54
N PHE A 81 -8.39 -4.55 -0.24
CA PHE A 81 -9.48 -4.62 0.73
C PHE A 81 -9.79 -3.21 1.20
N GLU A 82 -11.09 -2.89 1.34
CA GLU A 82 -11.54 -1.62 1.89
C GLU A 82 -12.54 -1.90 2.98
N TYR A 83 -12.42 -1.23 4.13
CA TYR A 83 -13.34 -1.42 5.24
C TYR A 83 -13.32 -0.23 6.18
N ASP A 84 -14.37 -0.14 6.99
CA ASP A 84 -14.48 0.86 8.05
C ASP A 84 -14.27 0.14 9.38
N GLU A 85 -13.53 0.75 10.29
CA GLU A 85 -13.36 0.23 11.63
C GLU A 85 -13.48 1.39 12.62
N GLU A 86 -14.50 1.35 13.45
CA GLU A 86 -14.84 2.46 14.36
C GLU A 86 -15.06 3.73 13.54
N ASP A 87 -14.30 4.80 13.78
CA ASP A 87 -14.42 6.06 13.05
C ASP A 87 -13.37 6.21 11.95
N ALA A 88 -12.68 5.14 11.60
CA ALA A 88 -11.60 5.15 10.61
C ALA A 88 -11.98 4.40 9.35
N TYR A 89 -11.43 4.85 8.23
CA TYR A 89 -11.50 4.19 6.94
C TYR A 89 -10.16 3.60 6.60
N TRP A 90 -10.15 2.31 6.20
CA TRP A 90 -8.93 1.57 5.89
C TRP A 90 -8.96 1.01 4.48
N ARG A 91 -7.80 1.07 3.83
CA ARG A 91 -7.52 0.34 2.59
C ARG A 91 -6.25 -0.46 2.80
N GLU A 92 -6.27 -1.73 2.39
CA GLU A 92 -5.09 -2.59 2.47
C GLU A 92 -4.86 -3.25 1.13
N TRP A 93 -3.65 -3.09 0.62
CA TRP A 93 -3.22 -3.71 -0.63
C TRP A 93 -2.25 -4.84 -0.30
N TYR A 94 -2.47 -5.97 -0.91
CA TYR A 94 -1.58 -7.13 -0.86
C TYR A 94 -1.08 -7.32 -2.27
N LEU A 95 0.13 -6.82 -2.56
CA LEU A 95 0.64 -6.67 -3.92
C LEU A 95 1.86 -7.53 -4.15
N ALA A 96 1.97 -8.09 -5.36
CA ALA A 96 3.10 -8.92 -5.76
C ALA A 96 3.82 -8.33 -6.96
N TYR A 97 5.14 -8.40 -6.92
CA TYR A 97 6.03 -8.11 -8.05
C TYR A 97 7.19 -9.09 -7.97
N ASP A 98 7.23 -10.07 -8.88
CA ASP A 98 8.22 -11.15 -8.86
C ASP A 98 8.28 -11.83 -7.48
N GLU A 99 9.41 -11.79 -6.80
CA GLU A 99 9.62 -12.39 -5.50
C GLU A 99 9.31 -11.46 -4.33
N LEU A 100 8.86 -10.22 -4.64
CA LEU A 100 8.57 -9.21 -3.62
C LEU A 100 7.09 -9.17 -3.29
N PHE A 101 6.81 -9.08 -2.00
CA PHE A 101 5.47 -8.83 -1.47
C PHE A 101 5.43 -7.43 -0.88
N PHE A 102 4.54 -6.60 -1.42
CA PHE A 102 4.28 -5.26 -0.89
C PHE A 102 2.98 -5.28 -0.12
N TYR A 103 3.07 -5.00 1.16
CA TYR A 103 1.90 -4.79 2.00
C TYR A 103 1.76 -3.29 2.21
N VAL A 104 0.66 -2.74 1.71
CA VAL A 104 0.42 -1.30 1.74
C VAL A 104 -0.88 -1.05 2.48
N THR A 105 -0.88 -0.10 3.42
CA THR A 105 -2.09 0.31 4.13
C THR A 105 -2.27 1.82 4.00
N TYR A 106 -3.52 2.24 3.92
CA TYR A 106 -3.91 3.64 3.99
C TYR A 106 -5.03 3.77 5.01
N ASN A 107 -4.97 4.76 5.87
CA ASN A 107 -6.05 5.03 6.82
C ASN A 107 -6.25 6.54 6.99
N CYS A 108 -7.48 6.91 7.27
CA CYS A 108 -7.87 8.28 7.58
C CYS A 108 -9.18 8.25 8.38
N ASP A 109 -9.64 9.41 8.82
CA ASP A 109 -10.96 9.50 9.44
C ASP A 109 -12.04 9.15 8.41
N LEU A 110 -13.10 8.52 8.86
CA LEU A 110 -14.21 8.10 7.99
C LEU A 110 -14.79 9.25 7.19
N ALA A 111 -14.86 10.44 7.77
CA ALA A 111 -15.38 11.63 7.11
C ALA A 111 -14.53 12.05 5.89
N ASP A 112 -13.27 11.65 5.86
CA ASP A 112 -12.30 12.02 4.82
C ASP A 112 -12.05 10.89 3.83
N ARG A 113 -12.79 9.79 3.92
CA ARG A 113 -12.60 8.69 2.99
C ARG A 113 -12.70 9.16 1.55
N HIS A 114 -11.85 8.60 0.71
CA HIS A 114 -11.73 8.93 -0.71
C HIS A 114 -11.12 10.31 -1.01
N ALA A 115 -10.86 11.16 0.00
CA ALA A 115 -10.28 12.48 -0.22
C ALA A 115 -8.90 12.43 -0.89
N GLU A 116 -8.10 11.42 -0.54
CA GLU A 116 -6.75 11.27 -1.09
C GLU A 116 -6.62 10.10 -2.09
N ASP A 117 -7.71 9.47 -2.48
CA ASP A 117 -7.66 8.32 -3.39
C ASP A 117 -6.83 8.58 -4.67
N PRO A 118 -7.03 9.67 -5.40
CA PRO A 118 -6.26 9.90 -6.62
C PRO A 118 -4.76 10.03 -6.37
N VAL A 119 -4.35 10.75 -5.32
CA VAL A 119 -2.94 10.95 -5.03
C VAL A 119 -2.29 9.66 -4.55
N VAL A 120 -2.96 8.89 -3.72
CA VAL A 120 -2.48 7.57 -3.26
C VAL A 120 -2.28 6.64 -4.46
N GLN A 121 -3.26 6.60 -5.35
CA GLN A 121 -3.17 5.79 -6.56
C GLN A 121 -1.98 6.19 -7.43
N ASP A 122 -1.75 7.48 -7.61
CA ASP A 122 -0.62 7.99 -8.39
C ASP A 122 0.72 7.65 -7.75
N ILE A 123 0.82 7.75 -6.43
CA ILE A 123 2.04 7.37 -5.70
C ILE A 123 2.35 5.89 -5.91
N LEU A 124 1.35 5.02 -5.72
CA LEU A 124 1.55 3.58 -5.88
C LEU A 124 1.94 3.20 -7.31
N LYS A 125 1.33 3.85 -8.31
CA LYS A 125 1.67 3.62 -9.71
C LYS A 125 3.09 4.05 -10.06
N SER A 126 3.64 5.00 -9.30
CA SER A 126 4.97 5.54 -9.58
C SER A 126 6.11 4.69 -9.04
N ILE A 127 5.81 3.68 -8.22
CA ILE A 127 6.84 2.84 -7.61
C ILE A 127 7.59 2.07 -8.69
N SER A 128 8.91 2.23 -8.68
CA SER A 128 9.80 1.50 -9.58
C SER A 128 10.92 0.83 -8.78
N PHE A 129 11.41 -0.30 -9.29
CA PHE A 129 12.40 -1.12 -8.60
C PHE A 129 13.81 -0.88 -9.14
N HIS A 130 14.76 -1.10 -8.28
CA HIS A 130 16.17 -1.00 -8.64
C HIS A 130 16.82 -2.37 -8.70
#